data_08c4967a2c2d7da1246c34955656d2b9
#
_entry.id   08c4967a2c2d7da1246c34955656d2b9
#
_cell.length_a   1.000
_cell.length_b   1.000
_cell.length_c   1.000
_cell.angle_alpha   90.00
_cell.angle_beta   90.00
_cell.angle_gamma   90.00
#
_symmetry.space_group_name_H-M   'P 1'
#
loop_
_entity.id
_entity.type
_entity.pdbx_description
1 polymer ?
#
loop_
_entity_poly.entity_id
_entity_poly.type
_entity_poly.pdbx_seq_one_letter_code
_entity_poly.pdbx_strand_id
1 'polypeptide(L)'
;MSTDLDETGPIDYLVVEFPGNRMTGEGLPLLVDLVDSGIIRILDLKFVRRDLDGSVAAVEIADFDGDGTLDLAVFEGASSGLLGEDDIDEATSIIEPGNSAGILVYENVWAAPFAAALRRGGAQLVASGRIPVQAILAALEAAEAAETDAAPAADSDAALAADRPT
;
A
#
# COMPACT_ATOMS: atom_id res chain seq x y z
N MET A 1 -6.61 -27.34 9.16
CA MET A 1 -5.21 -27.21 8.73
C MET A 1 -4.58 -26.12 9.55
N SER A 2 -3.66 -26.44 10.41
CA SER A 2 -2.78 -25.43 11.02
C SER A 2 -2.00 -24.79 9.89
N THR A 3 -2.36 -23.59 9.50
CA THR A 3 -1.43 -22.74 8.77
C THR A 3 -0.29 -22.51 9.74
N ASP A 4 0.87 -23.02 9.43
CA ASP A 4 2.04 -22.83 10.27
C ASP A 4 2.39 -21.34 10.19
N LEU A 5 2.07 -20.62 11.25
CA LEU A 5 2.30 -19.16 11.32
C LEU A 5 3.77 -18.83 11.09
N ASP A 6 4.66 -19.79 11.34
CA ASP A 6 6.09 -19.63 11.07
C ASP A 6 6.43 -19.56 9.59
N GLU A 7 5.56 -20.08 8.72
CA GLU A 7 5.73 -20.07 7.26
C GLU A 7 4.89 -18.98 6.57
N THR A 8 4.09 -18.23 7.32
CA THR A 8 3.25 -17.16 6.77
C THR A 8 4.09 -15.94 6.42
N GLY A 9 3.81 -15.33 5.27
CA GLY A 9 4.40 -14.06 4.85
C GLY A 9 3.90 -12.87 5.68
N PRO A 10 4.47 -11.69 5.47
CA PRO A 10 3.98 -10.47 6.09
C PRO A 10 2.53 -10.19 5.72
N ILE A 11 1.74 -9.77 6.69
CA ILE A 11 0.34 -9.40 6.50
C ILE A 11 0.24 -7.89 6.53
N ASP A 12 -0.37 -7.32 5.51
CA ASP A 12 -0.64 -5.90 5.38
C ASP A 12 -2.14 -5.63 5.30
N TYR A 13 -2.52 -4.40 5.62
CA TYR A 13 -3.87 -3.91 5.38
C TYR A 13 -3.86 -2.59 4.59
N LEU A 14 -4.89 -2.38 3.81
CA LEU A 14 -5.14 -1.14 3.06
C LEU A 14 -6.56 -0.68 3.33
N VAL A 15 -6.72 0.62 3.50
CA VAL A 15 -8.02 1.30 3.44
C VAL A 15 -7.95 2.26 2.26
N VAL A 16 -8.77 2.01 1.25
CA VAL A 16 -8.81 2.80 0.02
C VAL A 16 -10.14 3.53 -0.06
N GLU A 17 -10.10 4.85 0.01
CA GLU A 17 -11.28 5.69 -0.07
C GLU A 17 -11.67 6.00 -1.53
N PHE A 18 -12.96 5.94 -1.80
CA PHE A 18 -13.57 6.27 -3.09
C PHE A 18 -14.42 7.52 -2.94
N PRO A 19 -13.90 8.71 -3.27
CA PRO A 19 -14.64 9.94 -3.17
C PRO A 19 -15.92 9.92 -3.99
N GLY A 20 -17.03 10.33 -3.37
CA GLY A 20 -18.35 10.35 -4.01
C GLY A 20 -18.88 8.99 -4.42
N ASN A 21 -18.44 7.92 -3.77
CA ASN A 21 -18.80 6.52 -4.09
C ASN A 21 -18.47 6.08 -5.52
N ARG A 22 -17.44 6.67 -6.13
CA ARG A 22 -17.04 6.37 -7.50
C ARG A 22 -16.07 5.19 -7.53
N MET A 23 -16.62 4.00 -7.56
CA MET A 23 -15.85 2.78 -7.81
C MET A 23 -16.01 2.40 -9.27
N THR A 24 -14.90 2.29 -10.02
CA THR A 24 -14.93 1.89 -11.43
C THR A 24 -14.81 0.37 -11.61
N GLY A 25 -14.40 -0.34 -10.56
CA GLY A 25 -14.16 -1.78 -10.61
C GLY A 25 -12.88 -2.20 -11.32
N GLU A 26 -12.15 -1.29 -11.97
CA GLU A 26 -10.94 -1.60 -12.76
C GLU A 26 -9.82 -2.25 -11.94
N GLY A 27 -9.77 -2.00 -10.64
CA GLY A 27 -8.77 -2.61 -9.74
C GLY A 27 -9.03 -4.08 -9.40
N LEU A 28 -10.27 -4.55 -9.51
CA LEU A 28 -10.64 -5.91 -9.09
C LEU A 28 -9.99 -7.00 -9.94
N PRO A 29 -10.01 -6.96 -11.27
CA PRO A 29 -9.31 -7.94 -12.09
C PRO A 29 -7.82 -8.00 -11.80
N LEU A 30 -7.18 -6.86 -11.54
CA LEU A 30 -5.76 -6.79 -11.19
C LEU A 30 -5.49 -7.43 -9.81
N LEU A 31 -6.39 -7.26 -8.87
CA LEU A 31 -6.31 -7.91 -7.56
C LEU A 31 -6.45 -9.44 -7.69
N VAL A 32 -7.37 -9.91 -8.55
CA VAL A 32 -7.53 -11.33 -8.89
C VAL A 32 -6.25 -11.90 -9.49
N ASP A 33 -5.64 -11.19 -10.45
CA ASP A 33 -4.38 -11.61 -11.08
C ASP A 33 -3.25 -11.77 -10.06
N LEU A 34 -3.17 -10.91 -9.05
CA LEU A 34 -2.19 -11.03 -7.97
C LEU A 34 -2.41 -12.27 -7.12
N VAL A 35 -3.67 -12.64 -6.86
CA VAL A 35 -4.03 -13.85 -6.11
C VAL A 35 -3.74 -15.09 -6.94
N ASP A 36 -4.18 -15.12 -8.19
CA ASP A 36 -4.00 -16.27 -9.09
C ASP A 36 -2.52 -16.54 -9.39
N SER A 37 -1.71 -15.48 -9.44
CA SER A 37 -0.26 -15.59 -9.58
C SER A 37 0.47 -16.00 -8.30
N GLY A 38 -0.24 -16.19 -7.18
CA GLY A 38 0.36 -16.55 -5.90
C GLY A 38 1.25 -15.47 -5.28
N ILE A 39 1.08 -14.22 -5.69
CA ILE A 39 1.85 -13.08 -5.16
C ILE A 39 1.30 -12.68 -3.80
N ILE A 40 -0.02 -12.58 -3.68
CA ILE A 40 -0.72 -12.30 -2.44
C ILE A 40 -1.80 -13.34 -2.16
N ARG A 41 -2.24 -13.38 -0.91
CA ARG A 41 -3.44 -14.11 -0.48
C ARG A 41 -4.35 -13.16 0.28
N ILE A 42 -5.59 -13.02 -0.17
CA ILE A 42 -6.57 -12.18 0.51
C ILE A 42 -7.06 -12.92 1.76
N LEU A 43 -7.01 -12.25 2.89
CA LEU A 43 -7.49 -12.74 4.17
C LEU A 43 -8.86 -12.16 4.51
N ASP A 44 -9.04 -10.85 4.29
CA ASP A 44 -10.31 -10.16 4.44
C ASP A 44 -10.45 -9.07 3.37
N LEU A 45 -11.65 -8.93 2.84
CA LEU A 45 -12.02 -7.85 1.94
C LEU A 45 -13.43 -7.38 2.29
N LYS A 46 -13.55 -6.11 2.66
CA LYS A 46 -14.83 -5.49 3.01
C LYS A 46 -14.97 -4.15 2.33
N PHE A 47 -16.20 -3.81 1.98
CA PHE A 47 -16.54 -2.49 1.45
C PHE A 47 -17.57 -1.84 2.35
N VAL A 48 -17.35 -0.58 2.61
CA VAL A 48 -18.18 0.22 3.51
C VAL A 48 -18.50 1.56 2.87
N ARG A 49 -19.64 2.11 3.22
CA ARG A 49 -20.05 3.46 2.84
C ARG A 49 -20.33 4.27 4.10
N ARG A 50 -19.84 5.49 4.12
CA ARG A 50 -20.20 6.47 5.14
C ARG A 50 -21.20 7.45 4.57
N ASP A 51 -22.41 7.45 5.10
CA ASP A 51 -23.45 8.36 4.68
C ASP A 51 -23.18 9.80 5.19
N LEU A 52 -23.87 10.78 4.61
CA LEU A 52 -23.69 12.19 4.96
C LEU A 52 -24.04 12.50 6.43
N ASP A 53 -24.88 11.68 7.06
CA ASP A 53 -25.20 11.78 8.49
C ASP A 53 -24.14 11.14 9.40
N GLY A 54 -23.09 10.55 8.80
CA GLY A 54 -22.00 9.86 9.51
C GLY A 54 -22.26 8.38 9.80
N SER A 55 -23.45 7.86 9.46
CA SER A 55 -23.74 6.44 9.61
C SER A 55 -22.92 5.59 8.63
N VAL A 56 -22.55 4.39 9.06
CA VAL A 56 -21.76 3.44 8.27
C VAL A 56 -22.60 2.26 7.87
N ALA A 57 -22.55 1.89 6.61
CA ALA A 57 -23.20 0.70 6.08
C ALA A 57 -22.21 -0.17 5.32
N ALA A 58 -22.30 -1.48 5.51
CA ALA A 58 -21.59 -2.42 4.65
C ALA A 58 -22.16 -2.34 3.23
N VAL A 59 -21.28 -2.35 2.24
CA VAL A 59 -21.66 -2.41 0.83
C VAL A 59 -21.43 -3.83 0.36
N GLU A 60 -22.52 -4.50 -0.03
CA GLU A 60 -22.42 -5.77 -0.73
C GLU A 60 -22.07 -5.47 -2.19
N ILE A 61 -20.92 -6.00 -2.60
CA ILE A 61 -20.47 -5.86 -3.97
C ILE A 61 -21.05 -6.99 -4.78
N ALA A 62 -22.15 -6.72 -5.43
CA ALA A 62 -22.83 -7.72 -6.24
C ALA A 62 -22.34 -7.69 -7.70
N ASP A 63 -22.07 -6.53 -8.25
CA ASP A 63 -21.76 -6.34 -9.67
C ASP A 63 -21.17 -4.94 -9.84
N PHE A 64 -19.85 -4.85 -10.01
CA PHE A 64 -19.17 -3.56 -10.13
C PHE A 64 -19.15 -3.01 -11.54
N ASP A 65 -19.10 -3.86 -12.54
CA ASP A 65 -19.01 -3.45 -13.93
C ASP A 65 -20.35 -3.45 -14.64
N GLY A 66 -21.42 -3.93 -13.98
CA GLY A 66 -22.77 -3.97 -14.54
C GLY A 66 -22.97 -5.07 -15.59
N ASP A 67 -22.10 -6.08 -15.62
CA ASP A 67 -22.20 -7.19 -16.57
C ASP A 67 -23.15 -8.30 -16.11
N GLY A 68 -23.67 -8.20 -14.89
CA GLY A 68 -24.59 -9.16 -14.28
C GLY A 68 -23.90 -10.37 -13.65
N THR A 69 -22.58 -10.35 -13.53
CA THR A 69 -21.78 -11.37 -12.87
C THR A 69 -21.31 -10.86 -11.50
N LEU A 70 -21.37 -11.72 -10.48
CA LEU A 70 -20.84 -11.38 -9.16
C LEU A 70 -19.30 -11.36 -9.23
N ASP A 71 -18.71 -10.18 -9.37
CA ASP A 71 -17.25 -10.01 -9.42
C ASP A 71 -16.53 -10.51 -8.17
N LEU A 72 -17.25 -10.64 -7.07
CA LEU A 72 -16.70 -11.12 -5.81
C LEU A 72 -16.91 -12.60 -5.53
N ALA A 73 -17.53 -13.36 -6.43
CA ALA A 73 -17.56 -14.81 -6.27
C ALA A 73 -16.16 -15.42 -6.13
N VAL A 74 -15.14 -14.74 -6.70
CA VAL A 74 -13.72 -15.09 -6.55
C VAL A 74 -13.22 -14.87 -5.12
N PHE A 75 -13.85 -14.00 -4.35
CA PHE A 75 -13.48 -13.67 -2.97
C PHE A 75 -14.43 -14.29 -1.93
N GLU A 76 -15.35 -15.15 -2.35
CA GLU A 76 -16.14 -15.97 -1.43
C GLU A 76 -15.19 -16.81 -0.57
N GLY A 77 -15.13 -16.50 0.72
CA GLY A 77 -14.19 -17.09 1.66
C GLY A 77 -13.05 -16.17 2.11
N ALA A 78 -12.93 -14.96 1.55
CA ALA A 78 -12.04 -13.92 2.06
C ALA A 78 -12.64 -13.25 3.30
N SER A 79 -12.99 -14.05 4.29
CA SER A 79 -13.48 -13.63 5.61
C SER A 79 -12.80 -14.48 6.66
N SER A 80 -11.60 -14.10 7.05
CA SER A 80 -10.83 -14.78 8.08
C SER A 80 -11.30 -14.43 9.48
N GLY A 81 -12.13 -13.38 9.62
CA GLY A 81 -12.53 -12.82 10.90
C GLY A 81 -11.43 -11.98 11.57
N LEU A 82 -10.38 -11.64 10.84
CA LEU A 82 -9.33 -10.71 11.33
C LEU A 82 -9.86 -9.28 11.47
N LEU A 83 -10.82 -8.90 10.62
CA LEU A 83 -11.50 -7.61 10.71
C LEU A 83 -12.74 -7.73 11.61
N GLY A 84 -12.62 -7.25 12.84
CA GLY A 84 -13.73 -7.09 13.76
C GLY A 84 -14.56 -5.84 13.47
N GLU A 85 -15.66 -5.66 14.19
CA GLU A 85 -16.49 -4.45 14.11
C GLU A 85 -15.69 -3.20 14.50
N ASP A 86 -14.86 -3.30 15.53
CA ASP A 86 -14.03 -2.19 16.01
C ASP A 86 -13.02 -1.72 14.94
N ASP A 87 -12.41 -2.65 14.20
CA ASP A 87 -11.46 -2.33 13.12
C ASP A 87 -12.16 -1.63 11.95
N ILE A 88 -13.40 -2.05 11.66
CA ILE A 88 -14.23 -1.42 10.63
C ILE A 88 -14.62 -0.01 11.06
N ASP A 89 -15.01 0.17 12.32
CA ASP A 89 -15.37 1.47 12.88
C ASP A 89 -14.16 2.43 12.87
N GLU A 90 -12.98 1.96 13.22
CA GLU A 90 -11.75 2.75 13.14
C GLU A 90 -11.43 3.13 11.69
N ALA A 91 -11.44 2.18 10.76
CA ALA A 91 -11.20 2.44 9.34
C ALA A 91 -12.23 3.40 8.74
N THR A 92 -13.50 3.29 9.13
CA THR A 92 -14.56 4.17 8.63
C THR A 92 -14.53 5.57 9.24
N SER A 93 -13.94 5.72 10.42
CA SER A 93 -13.83 7.03 11.09
C SER A 93 -12.97 8.03 10.30
N ILE A 94 -12.01 7.52 9.51
CA ILE A 94 -11.11 8.33 8.69
C ILE A 94 -11.67 8.63 7.30
N ILE A 95 -12.78 8.02 6.90
CA ILE A 95 -13.43 8.24 5.61
C ILE A 95 -14.32 9.47 5.69
N GLU A 96 -14.28 10.33 4.67
CA GLU A 96 -15.15 11.48 4.59
C GLU A 96 -16.63 11.08 4.43
N PRO A 97 -17.58 11.76 5.10
CA PRO A 97 -19.00 11.53 4.89
C PRO A 97 -19.40 11.68 3.42
N GLY A 98 -20.18 10.74 2.91
CA GLY A 98 -20.60 10.68 1.51
C GLY A 98 -19.68 9.84 0.62
N ASN A 99 -18.58 9.32 1.16
CA ASN A 99 -17.64 8.46 0.46
C ASN A 99 -17.81 6.99 0.86
N SER A 100 -17.21 6.11 0.08
CA SER A 100 -17.06 4.70 0.40
C SER A 100 -15.60 4.32 0.50
N ALA A 101 -15.32 3.16 1.06
CA ALA A 101 -13.96 2.60 1.11
C ALA A 101 -13.96 1.09 0.99
N GLY A 102 -12.87 0.59 0.45
CA GLY A 102 -12.48 -0.82 0.51
C GLY A 102 -11.44 -1.04 1.59
N ILE A 103 -11.64 -2.06 2.41
CA ILE A 103 -10.72 -2.50 3.44
C ILE A 103 -10.22 -3.87 3.04
N LEU A 104 -8.92 -3.98 2.78
CA LEU A 104 -8.27 -5.19 2.32
C LEU A 104 -7.20 -5.61 3.33
N VAL A 105 -7.26 -6.85 3.79
CA VAL A 105 -6.20 -7.51 4.56
C VAL A 105 -5.65 -8.65 3.74
N TYR A 106 -4.34 -8.69 3.55
CA TYR A 106 -3.72 -9.68 2.69
C TYR A 106 -2.33 -10.09 3.18
N GLU A 107 -1.97 -11.32 2.86
CA GLU A 107 -0.63 -11.85 3.06
C GLU A 107 0.22 -11.63 1.81
N ASN A 108 1.45 -11.20 2.01
CA ASN A 108 2.48 -11.13 0.98
C ASN A 108 3.14 -12.51 0.82
N VAL A 109 2.53 -13.38 0.05
CA VAL A 109 2.98 -14.76 -0.15
C VAL A 109 4.39 -14.81 -0.75
N TRP A 110 4.72 -13.87 -1.65
CA TRP A 110 6.04 -13.76 -2.26
C TRP A 110 7.17 -13.58 -1.25
N ALA A 111 6.88 -12.95 -0.10
CA ALA A 111 7.85 -12.67 0.95
C ALA A 111 7.88 -13.75 2.05
N ALA A 112 7.00 -14.75 2.00
CA ALA A 112 6.88 -15.78 3.02
C ALA A 112 8.19 -16.55 3.28
N PRO A 113 8.93 -17.04 2.27
CA PRO A 113 10.19 -17.74 2.49
C PRO A 113 11.24 -16.88 3.19
N PHE A 114 11.32 -15.59 2.83
CA PHE A 114 12.24 -14.64 3.45
C PHE A 114 11.86 -14.37 4.90
N ALA A 115 10.59 -14.05 5.16
CA ALA A 115 10.07 -13.79 6.51
C ALA A 115 10.26 -15.01 7.44
N ALA A 116 9.99 -16.22 6.94
CA ALA A 116 10.20 -17.46 7.68
C ALA A 116 11.68 -17.68 8.02
N ALA A 117 12.59 -17.41 7.09
CA ALA A 117 14.02 -17.52 7.33
C ALA A 117 14.49 -16.55 8.42
N LEU A 118 14.00 -15.31 8.41
CA LEU A 118 14.30 -14.31 9.44
C LEU A 118 13.81 -14.75 10.82
N ARG A 119 12.56 -15.24 10.92
CA ARG A 119 12.00 -15.74 12.18
C ARG A 119 12.81 -16.91 12.74
N ARG A 120 13.19 -17.88 11.92
CA ARG A 120 14.07 -18.98 12.35
C ARG A 120 15.42 -18.50 12.85
N GLY A 121 15.95 -17.41 12.33
CA GLY A 121 17.16 -16.76 12.81
C GLY A 121 17.00 -15.92 14.07
N GLY A 122 15.79 -15.83 14.63
CA GLY A 122 15.49 -15.02 15.82
C GLY A 122 15.31 -13.53 15.55
N ALA A 123 15.19 -13.14 14.26
CA ALA A 123 14.94 -11.75 13.91
C ALA A 123 13.49 -11.34 14.26
N GLN A 124 13.32 -10.08 14.62
CA GLN A 124 12.02 -9.50 14.96
C GLN A 124 11.76 -8.25 14.13
N LEU A 125 10.53 -8.10 13.66
CA LEU A 125 10.10 -6.88 13.00
C LEU A 125 9.95 -5.77 14.05
N VAL A 126 10.70 -4.70 13.91
CA VAL A 126 10.67 -3.54 14.82
C VAL A 126 9.95 -2.35 14.21
N ALA A 127 9.86 -2.27 12.89
CA ALA A 127 9.12 -1.23 12.19
C ALA A 127 8.73 -1.70 10.78
N SER A 128 7.58 -1.25 10.32
CA SER A 128 7.15 -1.40 8.94
C SER A 128 6.34 -0.18 8.50
N GLY A 129 6.22 0.03 7.20
CA GLY A 129 5.44 1.14 6.66
C GLY A 129 5.43 1.12 5.14
N ARG A 130 4.55 1.95 4.58
CA ARG A 130 4.49 2.24 3.14
C ARG A 130 4.93 3.66 2.91
N ILE A 131 5.83 3.85 1.97
CA ILE A 131 6.31 5.18 1.57
C ILE A 131 5.55 5.56 0.29
N PRO A 132 4.75 6.63 0.30
CA PRO A 132 4.07 7.10 -0.90
C PRO A 132 5.09 7.45 -1.99
N VAL A 133 4.78 7.11 -3.24
CA VAL A 133 5.67 7.41 -4.39
C VAL A 133 5.97 8.90 -4.48
N GLN A 134 4.98 9.75 -4.18
CA GLN A 134 5.13 11.21 -4.16
C GLN A 134 6.19 11.67 -3.16
N ALA A 135 6.29 11.01 -2.01
CA ALA A 135 7.31 11.34 -1.02
C ALA A 135 8.73 10.96 -1.52
N ILE A 136 8.85 9.86 -2.26
CA ILE A 136 10.12 9.45 -2.88
C ILE A 136 10.52 10.45 -3.95
N LEU A 137 9.60 10.84 -4.83
CA LEU A 137 9.86 11.83 -5.88
C LEU A 137 10.29 13.18 -5.30
N ALA A 138 9.60 13.66 -4.27
CA ALA A 138 9.97 14.90 -3.59
C ALA A 138 11.37 14.83 -2.96
N ALA A 139 11.72 13.69 -2.38
CA ALA A 139 13.06 13.49 -1.82
C ALA A 139 14.16 13.46 -2.90
N LEU A 140 13.89 12.85 -4.05
CA LEU A 140 14.82 12.84 -5.18
C LEU A 140 15.03 14.25 -5.76
N GLU A 141 13.95 15.00 -5.97
CA GLU A 141 14.02 16.38 -6.44
C GLU A 141 14.79 17.29 -5.47
N ALA A 142 14.59 17.10 -4.16
CA ALA A 142 15.34 17.83 -3.14
C ALA A 142 16.85 17.47 -3.15
N ALA A 143 17.18 16.19 -3.37
CA ALA A 143 18.57 15.73 -3.47
C ALA A 143 19.26 16.31 -4.73
N GLU A 144 18.58 16.31 -5.88
CA GLU A 144 19.09 16.91 -7.12
C GLU A 144 19.32 18.42 -6.97
N ALA A 145 18.40 19.13 -6.32
CA ALA A 145 18.54 20.56 -6.04
C ALA A 145 19.74 20.85 -5.13
N ALA A 146 19.97 20.00 -4.11
CA ALA A 146 21.11 20.14 -3.20
C ALA A 146 22.45 19.87 -3.91
N GLU A 147 22.52 18.92 -4.84
CA GLU A 147 23.71 18.66 -5.66
C GLU A 147 24.02 19.82 -6.61
N THR A 148 23.00 20.43 -7.18
CA THR A 148 23.16 21.61 -8.07
C THR A 148 23.68 22.83 -7.29
N ASP A 149 23.28 23.00 -6.04
CA ASP A 149 23.70 24.11 -5.19
C ASP A 149 25.10 23.87 -4.57
N ALA A 150 25.55 22.62 -4.48
CA ALA A 150 26.85 22.20 -3.95
C ALA A 150 27.92 22.03 -5.03
N ALA A 151 27.66 22.35 -6.30
CA ALA A 151 28.67 22.31 -7.34
C ALA A 151 29.79 23.29 -7.01
N PRO A 152 31.06 22.84 -6.89
CA PRO A 152 32.15 23.74 -6.54
C PRO A 152 32.30 24.80 -7.62
N ALA A 153 32.39 26.05 -7.19
CA ALA A 153 32.85 27.12 -8.04
C ALA A 153 34.19 26.70 -8.67
N ALA A 154 34.22 26.64 -9.98
CA ALA A 154 35.40 26.28 -10.71
C ALA A 154 36.55 27.17 -10.25
N ASP A 155 37.64 26.53 -9.83
CA ASP A 155 38.91 27.14 -9.50
C ASP A 155 39.30 28.17 -10.56
N SER A 156 39.23 29.43 -10.20
CA SER A 156 39.91 30.48 -10.90
C SER A 156 41.26 30.71 -10.18
N ASP A 157 42.13 29.72 -10.22
CA ASP A 157 43.52 29.90 -9.81
C ASP A 157 44.48 29.37 -10.89
N ALA A 158 44.62 30.15 -11.92
CA ALA A 158 45.70 30.00 -12.85
C ALA A 158 46.11 31.36 -13.41
N ALA A 159 46.71 32.19 -12.61
CA ALA A 159 47.52 33.30 -13.11
C ALA A 159 48.47 33.80 -12.03
N LEU A 160 49.58 33.12 -11.82
CA LEU A 160 50.80 33.78 -11.39
C LEU A 160 51.99 33.08 -12.00
N ALA A 161 52.25 33.37 -13.26
CA ALA A 161 53.51 33.07 -13.86
C ALA A 161 54.36 34.35 -13.92
N ALA A 162 55.37 34.38 -13.12
CA ALA A 162 56.74 34.84 -13.37
C ALA A 162 56.89 36.16 -14.14
N ASP A 163 57.25 37.17 -13.41
CA ASP A 163 58.15 38.18 -13.91
C ASP A 163 59.51 38.00 -13.21
N ARG A 164 60.53 37.71 -13.97
CA ARG A 164 61.96 37.81 -13.58
C ARG A 164 62.62 38.79 -14.54
N PRO A 165 63.12 39.92 -14.08
CA PRO A 165 64.12 40.63 -14.81
C PRO A 165 65.55 40.16 -14.40
N THR A 166 66.39 40.16 -15.37
CA THR A 166 67.85 39.96 -15.39
C THR A 166 68.64 40.74 -14.38
#